data_7af271711106c14a1a2e800e05641ef9
#
_entry.id   7af271711106c14a1a2e800e05641ef9
#
_cell.length_a   1.000
_cell.length_b   1.000
_cell.length_c   1.000
_cell.angle_alpha   90.00
_cell.angle_beta   90.00
_cell.angle_gamma   90.00
#
_symmetry.space_group_name_H-M   'P 1'
#
loop_
_entity.id
_entity.type
_entity.pdbx_description
1 polymer ?
#
loop_
_entity_poly.entity_id
_entity_poly.type
_entity_poly.pdbx_seq_one_letter_code
_entity_poly.pdbx_strand_id
1 'polypeptide(L)'
;TVYSKKQYTQWYDTKEGGYTYGSFKAKCDSLSKKLTQYGIGAGDKVAILSQSMPNWSVAFFSIVPFGRIAIPILPDSSENEVTNILNHSESKVIFVSQRLASKVSQECRDKMALVIDLDTFEVIQEDENKFTCDGKTAVPTPDDIAAIIYTSGTTGSAKGVVLSHRNLASNVITCYHSCKRSKKDRWLSVLPMAHTLEMTL
;
A
#
# COMPACT_ATOMS: atom_id res chain seq x y z
N THR A 1 -8.60 -2.65 23.54
CA THR A 1 -7.97 -3.74 22.75
C THR A 1 -6.67 -4.15 23.41
N VAL A 2 -6.46 -5.46 23.64
CA VAL A 2 -5.34 -6.03 24.42
C VAL A 2 -3.97 -5.68 23.82
N TYR A 3 -3.89 -5.38 22.53
CA TYR A 3 -2.64 -5.10 21.81
C TYR A 3 -2.39 -3.62 21.51
N SER A 4 -3.28 -2.73 21.90
CA SER A 4 -3.20 -1.30 21.54
C SER A 4 -1.90 -0.60 21.98
N LYS A 5 -1.27 -1.07 23.06
CA LYS A 5 -0.02 -0.52 23.60
C LYS A 5 1.22 -1.32 23.18
N LYS A 6 1.06 -2.47 22.47
CA LYS A 6 2.21 -3.22 21.98
C LYS A 6 2.74 -2.60 20.69
N GLN A 7 4.05 -2.62 20.55
CA GLN A 7 4.69 -2.18 19.34
C GLN A 7 4.36 -3.13 18.20
N TYR A 8 3.83 -2.59 17.10
CA TYR A 8 3.50 -3.33 15.89
C TYR A 8 4.71 -3.44 14.96
N THR A 9 5.39 -2.32 14.72
CA THR A 9 6.55 -2.25 13.84
C THR A 9 7.58 -1.28 14.40
N GLN A 10 8.83 -1.55 14.12
CA GLN A 10 9.96 -0.72 14.48
C GLN A 10 10.94 -0.67 13.33
N TRP A 11 11.40 0.53 12.98
CA TRP A 11 12.46 0.71 12.03
C TRP A 11 13.82 0.49 12.71
N TYR A 12 14.69 -0.30 12.11
CA TYR A 12 15.96 -0.71 12.75
C TYR A 12 16.99 0.42 12.83
N ASP A 13 16.98 1.35 11.86
CA ASP A 13 17.99 2.41 11.72
C ASP A 13 17.63 3.71 12.47
N THR A 14 16.50 3.77 13.13
CA THR A 14 16.06 4.97 13.85
C THR A 14 15.75 4.67 15.31
N LYS A 15 16.26 5.51 16.22
CA LYS A 15 15.87 5.47 17.63
C LYS A 15 14.41 5.88 17.83
N GLU A 16 13.83 6.55 16.84
CA GLU A 16 12.46 7.01 16.79
C GLU A 16 11.76 6.31 15.63
N GLY A 17 10.59 5.80 15.85
CA GLY A 17 9.77 5.28 14.77
C GLY A 17 9.36 3.84 14.98
N GLY A 18 8.11 3.67 14.89
CA GLY A 18 7.39 2.43 15.00
C GLY A 18 5.99 2.73 15.50
N TYR A 19 5.14 1.77 15.32
CA TYR A 19 3.75 1.88 15.70
C TYR A 19 3.42 0.85 16.78
N THR A 20 2.64 1.25 17.76
CA THR A 20 1.84 0.28 18.52
C THR A 20 0.65 -0.15 17.65
N TYR A 21 0.02 -1.27 17.95
CA TYR A 21 -1.19 -1.68 17.23
C TYR A 21 -2.30 -0.63 17.29
N GLY A 22 -2.40 0.10 18.40
CA GLY A 22 -3.39 1.17 18.57
C GLY A 22 -3.08 2.39 17.70
N SER A 23 -1.83 2.88 17.73
CA SER A 23 -1.43 4.02 16.91
C SER A 23 -1.41 3.68 15.42
N PHE A 24 -1.04 2.44 15.06
CA PHE A 24 -1.12 1.95 13.70
C PHE A 24 -2.56 2.01 13.15
N LYS A 25 -3.52 1.40 13.89
CA LYS A 25 -4.92 1.45 13.50
C LYS A 25 -5.43 2.89 13.35
N ALA A 26 -5.17 3.73 14.33
CA ALA A 26 -5.59 5.14 14.29
C ALA A 26 -5.00 5.89 13.08
N LYS A 27 -3.75 5.59 12.73
CA LYS A 27 -3.10 6.22 11.56
C LYS A 27 -3.71 5.72 10.24
N CYS A 28 -3.99 4.41 10.13
CA CYS A 28 -4.68 3.84 8.96
C CYS A 28 -6.08 4.45 8.77
N ASP A 29 -6.86 4.53 9.83
CA ASP A 29 -8.21 5.11 9.81
C ASP A 29 -8.16 6.60 9.39
N SER A 30 -7.23 7.36 9.98
CA SER A 30 -7.03 8.78 9.65
C SER A 30 -6.63 8.99 8.19
N LEU A 31 -5.69 8.17 7.69
CA LEU A 31 -5.23 8.27 6.31
C LEU A 31 -6.32 7.85 5.33
N SER A 32 -7.09 6.78 5.64
CA SER A 32 -8.23 6.39 4.84
C SER A 32 -9.29 7.50 4.78
N LYS A 33 -9.58 8.17 5.92
CA LYS A 33 -10.48 9.32 5.95
C LYS A 33 -9.96 10.48 5.08
N LYS A 34 -8.65 10.74 5.11
CA LYS A 34 -8.03 11.73 4.24
C LYS A 34 -8.24 11.41 2.76
N LEU A 35 -8.00 10.15 2.33
CA LEU A 35 -8.29 9.71 0.97
C LEU A 35 -9.75 9.90 0.58
N THR A 36 -10.69 9.59 1.50
CA THR A 36 -12.12 9.83 1.30
C THR A 36 -12.44 11.31 1.08
N GLN A 37 -11.81 12.21 1.82
CA GLN A 37 -12.00 13.67 1.66
C GLN A 37 -11.53 14.16 0.27
N TYR A 38 -10.58 13.48 -0.33
CA TYR A 38 -10.12 13.71 -1.71
C TYR A 38 -10.93 12.90 -2.76
N GLY A 39 -12.11 12.42 -2.41
CA GLY A 39 -12.97 11.70 -3.35
C GLY A 39 -12.45 10.33 -3.78
N ILE A 40 -11.45 9.76 -3.09
CA ILE A 40 -10.92 8.44 -3.39
C ILE A 40 -11.75 7.39 -2.65
N GLY A 41 -12.51 6.61 -3.38
CA GLY A 41 -13.50 5.65 -2.85
C GLY A 41 -13.20 4.19 -3.16
N ALA A 42 -14.19 3.34 -2.90
CA ALA A 42 -14.11 1.91 -3.20
C ALA A 42 -13.89 1.67 -4.70
N GLY A 43 -13.03 0.71 -5.05
CA GLY A 43 -12.63 0.39 -6.42
C GLY A 43 -11.53 1.28 -7.00
N ASP A 44 -11.22 2.42 -6.40
CA ASP A 44 -10.11 3.25 -6.86
C ASP A 44 -8.77 2.58 -6.59
N LYS A 45 -7.87 2.68 -7.58
CA LYS A 45 -6.54 2.09 -7.53
C LYS A 45 -5.55 3.09 -6.95
N VAL A 46 -4.81 2.64 -5.95
CA VAL A 46 -3.85 3.46 -5.19
C VAL A 46 -2.49 2.78 -5.22
N ALA A 47 -1.52 3.41 -5.85
CA ALA A 47 -0.16 2.90 -5.95
C ALA A 47 0.66 3.18 -4.68
N ILE A 48 1.60 2.27 -4.37
CA ILE A 48 2.58 2.43 -3.29
C ILE A 48 3.96 2.12 -3.84
N LEU A 49 4.83 3.13 -3.90
CA LEU A 49 6.21 3.02 -4.34
C LEU A 49 7.16 3.45 -3.22
N SER A 50 7.74 2.50 -2.52
CA SER A 50 8.65 2.76 -1.40
C SER A 50 9.53 1.56 -1.09
N GLN A 51 10.68 1.81 -0.47
CA GLN A 51 11.41 0.80 0.27
C GLN A 51 10.56 0.29 1.44
N SER A 52 10.96 -0.86 2.01
CA SER A 52 10.30 -1.40 3.21
C SER A 52 10.45 -0.43 4.38
N MET A 53 9.32 0.00 4.93
CA MET A 53 9.24 0.93 6.06
C MET A 53 7.88 0.81 6.76
N PRO A 54 7.77 1.16 8.06
CA PRO A 54 6.49 1.05 8.78
C PRO A 54 5.33 1.78 8.10
N ASN A 55 5.59 2.93 7.47
CA ASN A 55 4.58 3.71 6.76
C ASN A 55 4.01 2.98 5.53
N TRP A 56 4.76 2.05 4.94
CA TRP A 56 4.25 1.22 3.86
C TRP A 56 3.02 0.40 4.32
N SER A 57 3.12 -0.24 5.49
CA SER A 57 1.97 -0.96 6.06
C SER A 57 0.80 -0.03 6.36
N VAL A 58 1.07 1.18 6.86
CA VAL A 58 0.01 2.18 7.11
C VAL A 58 -0.71 2.53 5.82
N ALA A 59 0.02 2.80 4.73
CA ALA A 59 -0.57 3.08 3.42
C ALA A 59 -1.43 1.89 2.95
N PHE A 60 -0.87 0.67 2.94
CA PHE A 60 -1.57 -0.53 2.51
C PHE A 60 -2.88 -0.76 3.29
N PHE A 61 -2.83 -0.67 4.61
CA PHE A 61 -4.00 -0.84 5.48
C PHE A 61 -4.93 0.38 5.54
N SER A 62 -4.57 1.51 4.94
CA SER A 62 -5.49 2.62 4.68
C SER A 62 -6.25 2.48 3.36
N ILE A 63 -5.81 1.57 2.50
CA ILE A 63 -6.36 1.29 1.17
C ILE A 63 -7.31 0.10 1.22
N VAL A 64 -6.74 -1.08 1.45
CA VAL A 64 -7.39 -2.37 1.20
C VAL A 64 -8.63 -2.61 2.08
N PRO A 65 -8.62 -2.39 3.41
CA PRO A 65 -9.79 -2.64 4.25
C PRO A 65 -10.98 -1.70 3.99
N PHE A 66 -10.78 -0.68 3.17
CA PHE A 66 -11.81 0.32 2.83
C PHE A 66 -12.35 0.17 1.40
N GLY A 67 -12.07 -0.99 0.77
CA GLY A 67 -12.56 -1.34 -0.56
C GLY A 67 -11.79 -0.72 -1.72
N ARG A 68 -10.69 -0.02 -1.47
CA ARG A 68 -9.76 0.46 -2.50
C ARG A 68 -8.79 -0.64 -2.90
N ILE A 69 -8.20 -0.53 -4.09
CA ILE A 69 -7.30 -1.53 -4.67
C ILE A 69 -5.86 -1.05 -4.54
N ALA A 70 -5.02 -1.81 -3.86
CA ALA A 70 -3.60 -1.49 -3.74
C ALA A 70 -2.82 -1.92 -4.99
N ILE A 71 -1.91 -1.06 -5.46
CA ILE A 71 -0.94 -1.34 -6.52
C ILE A 71 0.47 -1.23 -5.93
N PRO A 72 0.97 -2.28 -5.26
CA PRO A 72 2.33 -2.29 -4.75
C PRO A 72 3.34 -2.32 -5.89
N ILE A 73 4.31 -1.40 -5.86
CA ILE A 73 5.39 -1.32 -6.84
C ILE A 73 6.71 -1.63 -6.12
N LEU A 74 7.51 -2.51 -6.69
CA LEU A 74 8.80 -2.89 -6.13
C LEU A 74 9.76 -1.69 -6.12
N PRO A 75 10.55 -1.50 -5.05
CA PRO A 75 11.45 -0.36 -4.94
C PRO A 75 12.59 -0.36 -5.94
N ASP A 76 12.95 -1.51 -6.48
CA ASP A 76 13.98 -1.70 -7.51
C ASP A 76 13.47 -1.58 -8.95
N SER A 77 12.15 -1.41 -9.15
CA SER A 77 11.58 -1.13 -10.47
C SER A 77 12.23 0.09 -11.10
N SER A 78 12.53 0.00 -12.38
CA SER A 78 13.02 1.13 -13.20
C SER A 78 11.94 2.20 -13.39
N GLU A 79 12.33 3.41 -13.78
CA GLU A 79 11.38 4.50 -14.09
C GLU A 79 10.38 4.10 -15.19
N ASN A 80 10.85 3.36 -16.21
CA ASN A 80 10.00 2.86 -17.28
C ASN A 80 8.97 1.84 -16.77
N GLU A 81 9.38 0.93 -15.88
CA GLU A 81 8.45 -0.03 -15.26
C GLU A 81 7.44 0.68 -14.38
N VAL A 82 7.86 1.65 -13.57
CA VAL A 82 6.95 2.47 -12.75
C VAL A 82 5.93 3.18 -13.64
N THR A 83 6.39 3.81 -14.72
CA THR A 83 5.52 4.50 -15.69
C THR A 83 4.51 3.54 -16.33
N ASN A 84 4.97 2.36 -16.76
CA ASN A 84 4.11 1.34 -17.36
C ASN A 84 3.06 0.82 -16.36
N ILE A 85 3.47 0.57 -15.11
CA ILE A 85 2.55 0.11 -14.06
C ILE A 85 1.50 1.17 -13.77
N LEU A 86 1.89 2.42 -13.59
CA LEU A 86 0.97 3.51 -13.28
C LEU A 86 -0.04 3.75 -14.43
N ASN A 87 0.43 3.75 -15.66
CA ASN A 87 -0.44 3.90 -16.83
C ASN A 87 -1.38 2.71 -17.01
N HIS A 88 -0.88 1.47 -16.91
CA HIS A 88 -1.70 0.27 -17.11
C HIS A 88 -2.69 0.05 -15.96
N SER A 89 -2.30 0.35 -14.73
CA SER A 89 -3.19 0.24 -13.58
C SER A 89 -4.24 1.34 -13.53
N GLU A 90 -4.02 2.45 -14.23
CA GLU A 90 -4.85 3.67 -14.13
C GLU A 90 -4.98 4.14 -12.67
N SER A 91 -3.87 4.05 -11.92
CA SER A 91 -3.86 4.51 -10.53
C SER A 91 -4.11 6.00 -10.46
N LYS A 92 -5.05 6.41 -9.61
CA LYS A 92 -5.38 7.83 -9.39
C LYS A 92 -4.53 8.48 -8.32
N VAL A 93 -4.00 7.67 -7.41
CA VAL A 93 -3.22 8.11 -6.26
C VAL A 93 -1.94 7.32 -6.21
N ILE A 94 -0.86 7.99 -5.81
CA ILE A 94 0.39 7.34 -5.46
C ILE A 94 0.90 7.80 -4.10
N PHE A 95 1.23 6.84 -3.23
CA PHE A 95 2.10 7.03 -2.09
C PHE A 95 3.54 6.75 -2.54
N VAL A 96 4.40 7.74 -2.45
CA VAL A 96 5.80 7.59 -2.87
C VAL A 96 6.75 8.09 -1.80
N SER A 97 7.78 7.30 -1.48
CA SER A 97 8.82 7.78 -0.55
C SER A 97 9.74 8.80 -1.22
N GLN A 98 10.28 9.72 -0.43
CA GLN A 98 11.20 10.76 -0.92
C GLN A 98 12.36 10.16 -1.69
N ARG A 99 12.90 9.04 -1.21
CA ARG A 99 14.02 8.32 -1.83
C ARG A 99 13.70 7.84 -3.26
N LEU A 100 12.45 7.48 -3.54
CA LEU A 100 12.05 6.91 -4.83
C LEU A 100 11.21 7.88 -5.67
N ALA A 101 11.01 9.11 -5.20
CA ALA A 101 10.17 10.11 -5.85
C ALA A 101 10.63 10.46 -7.27
N SER A 102 11.95 10.39 -7.56
CA SER A 102 12.51 10.62 -8.90
C SER A 102 12.10 9.57 -9.93
N LYS A 103 11.69 8.37 -9.49
CA LYS A 103 11.19 7.31 -10.40
C LYS A 103 9.80 7.56 -10.95
N VAL A 104 9.06 8.52 -10.39
CA VAL A 104 7.75 8.93 -10.90
C VAL A 104 7.94 10.14 -11.80
N SER A 105 7.84 9.93 -13.11
CA SER A 105 7.99 10.99 -14.10
C SER A 105 6.95 12.09 -13.94
N GLN A 106 7.25 13.29 -14.43
CA GLN A 106 6.29 14.41 -14.38
C GLN A 106 5.00 14.06 -15.14
N GLU A 107 5.11 13.39 -16.29
CA GLU A 107 3.95 12.93 -17.04
C GLU A 107 3.02 12.01 -16.21
N CYS A 108 3.60 11.10 -15.40
CA CYS A 108 2.81 10.27 -14.49
C CYS A 108 2.16 11.10 -13.39
N ARG A 109 2.90 12.04 -12.80
CA ARG A 109 2.36 12.93 -11.76
C ARG A 109 1.21 13.77 -12.29
N ASP A 110 1.33 14.27 -13.50
CA ASP A 110 0.28 15.08 -14.16
C ASP A 110 -1.00 14.28 -14.43
N LYS A 111 -0.94 12.95 -14.45
CA LYS A 111 -2.11 12.08 -14.56
C LYS A 111 -2.74 11.72 -13.22
N MET A 112 -2.03 11.88 -12.09
CA MET A 112 -2.53 11.56 -10.77
C MET A 112 -3.53 12.62 -10.27
N ALA A 113 -4.53 12.18 -9.53
CA ALA A 113 -5.38 13.06 -8.75
C ALA A 113 -4.66 13.50 -7.47
N LEU A 114 -3.81 12.60 -6.92
CA LEU A 114 -3.16 12.85 -5.64
C LEU A 114 -1.78 12.17 -5.59
N VAL A 115 -0.76 12.92 -5.19
CA VAL A 115 0.58 12.41 -4.87
C VAL A 115 0.86 12.68 -3.40
N ILE A 116 1.16 11.64 -2.64
CA ILE A 116 1.37 11.71 -1.20
C ILE A 116 2.78 11.23 -0.86
N ASP A 117 3.50 12.03 -0.08
CA ASP A 117 4.77 11.62 0.53
C ASP A 117 4.52 10.49 1.53
N LEU A 118 5.12 9.34 1.31
CA LEU A 118 4.95 8.20 2.22
C LEU A 118 5.73 8.36 3.53
N ASP A 119 6.79 9.16 3.55
CA ASP A 119 7.60 9.38 4.75
C ASP A 119 6.83 10.22 5.78
N THR A 120 6.04 11.19 5.33
CA THR A 120 5.30 12.15 6.18
C THR A 120 3.79 12.01 6.13
N PHE A 121 3.22 11.41 5.08
CA PHE A 121 1.81 11.43 4.69
C PHE A 121 1.28 12.82 4.33
N GLU A 122 2.16 13.74 3.97
CA GLU A 122 1.78 15.04 3.43
C GLU A 122 1.43 14.91 1.94
N VAL A 123 0.48 15.74 1.49
CA VAL A 123 0.13 15.85 0.08
C VAL A 123 1.17 16.70 -0.61
N ILE A 124 1.83 16.13 -1.63
CA ILE A 124 2.82 16.82 -2.46
C ILE A 124 2.14 17.51 -3.64
N GLN A 125 1.14 16.85 -4.21
CA GLN A 125 0.39 17.33 -5.37
C GLN A 125 -1.05 16.85 -5.30
N GLU A 126 -1.98 17.73 -5.67
CA GLU A 126 -3.40 17.41 -5.84
C GLU A 126 -3.95 18.09 -7.10
N ASP A 127 -4.92 17.43 -7.74
CA ASP A 127 -5.68 17.98 -8.86
C ASP A 127 -7.16 17.67 -8.66
N GLU A 128 -7.90 18.64 -8.19
CA GLU A 128 -9.32 18.52 -7.84
C GLU A 128 -10.18 18.11 -9.04
N ASN A 129 -9.78 18.46 -10.27
CA ASN A 129 -10.51 18.11 -11.49
C ASN A 129 -10.50 16.61 -11.80
N LYS A 130 -9.62 15.84 -11.14
CA LYS A 130 -9.47 14.39 -11.30
C LYS A 130 -10.18 13.58 -10.21
N PHE A 131 -10.79 14.25 -9.23
CA PHE A 131 -11.60 13.58 -8.22
C PHE A 131 -12.95 13.19 -8.84
N THR A 132 -13.11 11.91 -9.14
CA THR A 132 -14.27 11.40 -9.91
C THR A 132 -15.31 10.66 -9.08
N CYS A 133 -15.01 10.40 -7.80
CA CYS A 133 -15.87 9.66 -6.89
C CYS A 133 -16.34 10.53 -5.72
N ASP A 134 -17.42 10.10 -5.08
CA ASP A 134 -17.93 10.71 -3.86
C ASP A 134 -17.13 10.29 -2.60
N GLY A 135 -16.02 9.58 -2.79
CA GLY A 135 -15.13 9.10 -1.74
C GLY A 135 -15.71 7.98 -0.88
N LYS A 136 -16.88 7.42 -1.23
CA LYS A 136 -17.48 6.37 -0.42
C LYS A 136 -16.59 5.15 -0.32
N THR A 137 -16.34 4.75 0.91
CA THR A 137 -15.67 3.49 1.22
C THR A 137 -16.70 2.36 1.32
N ALA A 138 -16.25 1.14 1.10
CA ALA A 138 -17.03 -0.06 1.30
C ALA A 138 -16.29 -1.04 2.20
N VAL A 139 -17.05 -1.84 2.95
CA VAL A 139 -16.48 -3.03 3.59
C VAL A 139 -16.37 -4.10 2.51
N PRO A 140 -15.17 -4.50 2.12
CA PRO A 140 -15.00 -5.42 1.00
C PRO A 140 -15.50 -6.83 1.34
N THR A 141 -16.02 -7.51 0.34
CA THR A 141 -16.31 -8.94 0.41
C THR A 141 -15.04 -9.76 0.14
N PRO A 142 -15.01 -11.05 0.49
CA PRO A 142 -13.85 -11.91 0.21
C PRO A 142 -13.46 -11.99 -1.27
N ASP A 143 -14.39 -11.79 -2.18
CA ASP A 143 -14.16 -11.93 -3.62
C ASP A 143 -13.84 -10.59 -4.31
N ASP A 144 -13.94 -9.47 -3.59
CA ASP A 144 -13.52 -8.17 -4.09
C ASP A 144 -11.99 -8.13 -4.29
N ILE A 145 -11.55 -7.30 -5.24
CA ILE A 145 -10.13 -7.11 -5.54
C ILE A 145 -9.48 -6.32 -4.40
N ALA A 146 -8.42 -6.89 -3.83
CA ALA A 146 -7.63 -6.24 -2.78
C ALA A 146 -6.37 -5.57 -3.33
N ALA A 147 -5.68 -6.24 -4.27
CA ALA A 147 -4.44 -5.73 -4.83
C ALA A 147 -4.22 -6.23 -6.26
N ILE A 148 -3.45 -5.47 -7.04
CA ILE A 148 -2.93 -5.91 -8.35
C ILE A 148 -1.40 -5.81 -8.29
N ILE A 149 -0.73 -6.95 -8.40
CA ILE A 149 0.73 -7.04 -8.30
C ILE A 149 1.32 -7.25 -9.68
N TYR A 150 2.23 -6.36 -10.05
CA TYR A 150 2.89 -6.43 -11.35
C TYR A 150 4.13 -7.29 -11.28
N THR A 151 4.26 -8.19 -12.23
CA THR A 151 5.45 -9.04 -12.42
C THR A 151 6.12 -8.70 -13.74
N SER A 152 7.45 -8.77 -13.79
CA SER A 152 8.20 -8.66 -15.03
C SER A 152 7.85 -9.85 -15.93
N GLY A 153 6.99 -9.62 -16.89
CA GLY A 153 6.62 -10.65 -17.87
C GLY A 153 7.80 -10.97 -18.79
N THR A 154 7.97 -12.25 -19.16
CA THR A 154 8.98 -12.70 -20.15
C THR A 154 8.81 -12.04 -21.53
N THR A 155 7.72 -11.35 -21.77
CA THR A 155 7.36 -10.66 -23.03
C THR A 155 7.62 -9.15 -23.00
N GLY A 156 8.28 -8.61 -21.97
CA GLY A 156 8.61 -7.19 -21.87
C GLY A 156 7.46 -6.25 -21.44
N SER A 157 6.21 -6.75 -21.37
CA SER A 157 5.08 -6.01 -20.83
C SER A 157 4.78 -6.43 -19.40
N ALA A 158 4.62 -5.46 -18.50
CA ALA A 158 4.22 -5.74 -17.11
C ALA A 158 2.83 -6.40 -17.08
N LYS A 159 2.73 -7.56 -16.42
CA LYS A 159 1.46 -8.26 -16.23
C LYS A 159 0.96 -8.04 -14.81
N GLY A 160 -0.27 -7.56 -14.68
CA GLY A 160 -0.92 -7.38 -13.38
C GLY A 160 -1.62 -8.66 -12.93
N VAL A 161 -1.18 -9.21 -11.81
CA VAL A 161 -1.82 -10.35 -11.14
C VAL A 161 -2.86 -9.79 -10.17
N VAL A 162 -4.12 -10.09 -10.41
CA VAL A 162 -5.25 -9.64 -9.58
C VAL A 162 -5.40 -10.57 -8.38
N LEU A 163 -5.38 -10.00 -7.18
CA LEU A 163 -5.56 -10.73 -5.92
C LEU A 163 -6.82 -10.23 -5.22
N SER A 164 -7.71 -11.15 -4.87
CA SER A 164 -8.87 -10.87 -4.03
C SER A 164 -8.50 -10.84 -2.55
N HIS A 165 -9.40 -10.31 -1.71
CA HIS A 165 -9.28 -10.40 -0.25
C HIS A 165 -9.17 -11.84 0.22
N ARG A 166 -9.91 -12.77 -0.41
CA ARG A 166 -9.83 -14.21 -0.14
C ARG A 166 -8.44 -14.77 -0.40
N ASN A 167 -7.80 -14.37 -1.51
CA ASN A 167 -6.44 -14.83 -1.84
C ASN A 167 -5.44 -14.41 -0.76
N LEU A 168 -5.46 -13.14 -0.36
CA LEU A 168 -4.57 -12.64 0.69
C LEU A 168 -4.85 -13.31 2.04
N ALA A 169 -6.11 -13.38 2.45
CA ALA A 169 -6.50 -13.96 3.73
C ALA A 169 -6.16 -15.46 3.83
N SER A 170 -6.39 -16.24 2.76
CA SER A 170 -6.06 -17.67 2.76
C SER A 170 -4.55 -17.91 2.87
N ASN A 171 -3.73 -17.06 2.24
CA ASN A 171 -2.28 -17.15 2.37
C ASN A 171 -1.81 -16.84 3.80
N VAL A 172 -2.35 -15.77 4.40
CA VAL A 172 -2.08 -15.43 5.82
C VAL A 172 -2.47 -16.58 6.76
N ILE A 173 -3.65 -17.18 6.56
CA ILE A 173 -4.13 -18.30 7.37
C ILE A 173 -3.22 -19.51 7.24
N THR A 174 -2.81 -19.85 6.02
CA THR A 174 -1.88 -20.96 5.74
C THR A 174 -0.53 -20.72 6.42
N CYS A 175 0.03 -19.54 6.29
CA CYS A 175 1.28 -19.15 6.97
C CYS A 175 1.13 -19.21 8.51
N TYR A 176 -0.01 -18.77 9.03
CA TYR A 176 -0.29 -18.83 10.45
C TYR A 176 -0.29 -20.26 11.00
N HIS A 177 -0.87 -21.21 10.27
CA HIS A 177 -0.91 -22.62 10.69
C HIS A 177 0.43 -23.35 10.46
N SER A 178 1.23 -22.93 9.51
CA SER A 178 2.51 -23.55 9.18
C SER A 178 3.62 -23.21 10.17
N CYS A 179 3.53 -22.07 10.84
CA CYS A 179 4.54 -21.57 11.77
C CYS A 179 3.97 -21.50 13.18
N LYS A 180 4.58 -22.18 14.14
CA LYS A 180 4.24 -21.99 15.56
C LYS A 180 4.60 -20.56 15.97
N ARG A 181 3.60 -19.76 16.30
CA ARG A 181 3.77 -18.34 16.65
C ARG A 181 3.30 -18.08 18.08
N SER A 182 4.02 -17.21 18.75
CA SER A 182 3.74 -16.75 20.09
C SER A 182 3.54 -15.24 20.12
N LYS A 183 2.74 -14.75 21.06
CA LYS A 183 2.56 -13.31 21.29
C LYS A 183 3.84 -12.58 21.74
N LYS A 184 4.91 -13.33 22.02
CA LYS A 184 6.23 -12.81 22.44
C LYS A 184 7.22 -12.77 21.30
N ASP A 185 6.90 -13.38 20.14
CA ASP A 185 7.81 -13.45 19.02
C ASP A 185 8.01 -12.06 18.40
N ARG A 186 9.20 -11.86 17.87
CA ARG A 186 9.58 -10.72 17.05
C ARG A 186 9.95 -11.24 15.67
N TRP A 187 9.41 -10.61 14.66
CA TRP A 187 9.64 -10.98 13.27
C TRP A 187 10.51 -9.93 12.61
N LEU A 188 11.50 -10.41 11.85
CA LEU A 188 12.33 -9.56 11.04
C LEU A 188 11.78 -9.54 9.61
N SER A 189 11.37 -8.36 9.14
CA SER A 189 10.99 -8.11 7.76
C SER A 189 12.25 -7.79 6.96
N VAL A 190 12.58 -8.61 5.96
CA VAL A 190 13.80 -8.50 5.15
C VAL A 190 13.48 -8.28 3.68
N LEU A 191 12.40 -8.87 3.19
CA LEU A 191 12.00 -8.74 1.80
C LEU A 191 11.27 -7.42 1.53
N PRO A 192 11.20 -6.96 0.28
CA PRO A 192 10.37 -5.83 -0.06
C PRO A 192 8.91 -6.06 0.34
N MET A 193 8.30 -5.13 1.09
CA MET A 193 6.89 -5.24 1.52
C MET A 193 5.92 -5.24 0.35
N ALA A 194 6.35 -4.74 -0.81
CA ALA A 194 5.60 -4.84 -2.07
C ALA A 194 5.58 -6.26 -2.66
N HIS A 195 6.41 -7.18 -2.15
CA HIS A 195 6.40 -8.59 -2.56
C HIS A 195 5.32 -9.36 -1.82
N THR A 196 4.58 -10.22 -2.51
CA THR A 196 3.43 -10.98 -1.97
C THR A 196 3.76 -11.74 -0.69
N LEU A 197 4.94 -12.33 -0.59
CA LEU A 197 5.33 -13.10 0.60
C LEU A 197 5.41 -12.19 1.83
N GLU A 198 6.14 -11.09 1.75
CA GLU A 198 6.31 -10.16 2.87
C GLU A 198 5.01 -9.47 3.23
N MET A 199 4.19 -9.15 2.24
CA MET A 199 2.88 -8.51 2.44
C MET A 199 1.90 -9.41 3.23
N THR A 200 2.10 -10.72 3.25
CA THR A 200 1.20 -11.71 3.88
C THR A 200 1.78 -12.39 5.12
N LEU A 201 3.04 -12.14 5.46
CA LEU A 201 3.69 -12.64 6.68
C LEU A 201 3.47 -11.71 7.88
#